data_946b30d2462a182f010766cee725fa74
#
_entry.id   946b30d2462a182f010766cee725fa74
#
_cell.length_a   1.000
_cell.length_b   1.000
_cell.length_c   1.000
_cell.angle_alpha   90.00
_cell.angle_beta   90.00
_cell.angle_gamma   90.00
#
_symmetry.space_group_name_H-M   'P 1'
#
loop_
_entity.id
_entity.type
_entity.pdbx_description
1 polymer ?
#
loop_
_entity_poly.entity_id
_entity_poly.type
_entity_poly.pdbx_seq_one_letter_code
_entity_poly.pdbx_strand_id
1 'polypeptide(L)'
;MRVLILSSRCTVEQRCALSESRAFLEGHGDTCEILDWLSFLSDTVSEINAHSRKLVRKHIQELLTGAFPSNPREEKETQEKGVRRLTEISVKELARFIREGDYELVVCAEPLAALLLRKASGEASFPALTVFAAADDGLRPQSGFDLILTRDTLMSDEAKQTTREKLERLAREKRQPAVKAGAPTIQSSLRHHILKMPEAVYEASGIVVNGRRLKSFVFSTDLAIIRNCDADAVFAVYPFTPQQAISEAIIKAAYVPVFCGVGGGTTKGVRTVGLAKDAEAQGAMGLVLNAPLSNPNLRAVASAVDIPVVITVVSEDTNIARRLEHGAAILNVAGAAETPAIIRKIREQYPNVPIIASGGSTNESILETIRAGANAVTYTPPSTKELFRVTMSKYRET
;
A
#
# COMPACT_ATOMS: atom_id res chain seq x y z
N MET A 1 4.59 -25.93 -11.34
CA MET A 1 3.77 -24.77 -10.85
C MET A 1 3.05 -25.18 -9.58
N ARG A 2 2.77 -24.23 -8.69
CA ARG A 2 1.88 -24.45 -7.54
C ARG A 2 0.46 -24.08 -7.94
N VAL A 3 -0.45 -25.04 -7.89
CA VAL A 3 -1.80 -24.92 -8.43
C VAL A 3 -2.83 -24.98 -7.32
N LEU A 4 -3.75 -24.03 -7.31
CA LEU A 4 -4.92 -24.02 -6.44
C LEU A 4 -6.15 -24.46 -7.24
N ILE A 5 -6.88 -25.46 -6.75
CA ILE A 5 -8.13 -25.93 -7.34
C ILE A 5 -9.29 -25.51 -6.42
N LEU A 6 -10.14 -24.63 -6.93
CA LEU A 6 -11.34 -24.19 -6.24
C LEU A 6 -12.47 -25.19 -6.49
N SER A 7 -12.90 -25.90 -5.45
CA SER A 7 -13.95 -26.90 -5.53
C SER A 7 -14.86 -26.82 -4.32
N SER A 8 -16.18 -26.99 -4.51
CA SER A 8 -17.15 -27.09 -3.42
C SER A 8 -18.31 -28.00 -3.80
N ARG A 9 -19.45 -27.43 -4.22
CA ARG A 9 -20.66 -28.18 -4.58
C ARG A 9 -20.71 -28.48 -6.09
N CYS A 10 -19.68 -29.14 -6.59
CA CYS A 10 -19.61 -29.52 -8.00
C CYS A 10 -20.65 -30.58 -8.38
N THR A 11 -21.22 -30.48 -9.58
CA THR A 11 -21.93 -31.58 -10.21
C THR A 11 -20.96 -32.76 -10.48
N VAL A 12 -21.47 -33.90 -10.89
CA VAL A 12 -20.63 -35.04 -11.23
C VAL A 12 -19.72 -34.68 -12.39
N GLU A 13 -20.23 -34.01 -13.42
CA GLU A 13 -19.51 -33.58 -14.61
C GLU A 13 -18.40 -32.56 -14.26
N GLN A 14 -18.69 -31.61 -13.40
CA GLN A 14 -17.70 -30.61 -12.93
C GLN A 14 -16.59 -31.27 -12.10
N ARG A 15 -16.94 -32.24 -11.26
CA ARG A 15 -15.92 -33.02 -10.53
C ARG A 15 -15.05 -33.85 -11.47
N CYS A 16 -15.62 -34.44 -12.52
CA CYS A 16 -14.83 -35.14 -13.53
C CYS A 16 -13.86 -34.17 -14.24
N ALA A 17 -14.34 -33.01 -14.68
CA ALA A 17 -13.50 -32.01 -15.35
C ALA A 17 -12.36 -31.51 -14.45
N LEU A 18 -12.62 -31.26 -13.16
CA LEU A 18 -11.56 -30.90 -12.21
C LEU A 18 -10.58 -32.04 -11.95
N SER A 19 -11.07 -33.30 -11.87
CA SER A 19 -10.21 -34.47 -11.68
C SER A 19 -9.31 -34.72 -12.89
N GLU A 20 -9.84 -34.59 -14.10
CA GLU A 20 -9.07 -34.71 -15.34
C GLU A 20 -8.03 -33.58 -15.46
N SER A 21 -8.40 -32.36 -15.15
CA SER A 21 -7.48 -31.23 -15.13
C SER A 21 -6.37 -31.39 -14.09
N ARG A 22 -6.72 -31.90 -12.89
CA ARG A 22 -5.76 -32.21 -11.85
C ARG A 22 -4.77 -33.30 -12.28
N ALA A 23 -5.27 -34.40 -12.83
CA ALA A 23 -4.42 -35.52 -13.31
C ALA A 23 -3.46 -35.04 -14.42
N PHE A 24 -3.93 -34.16 -15.30
CA PHE A 24 -3.11 -33.54 -16.34
C PHE A 24 -1.97 -32.71 -15.74
N LEU A 25 -2.26 -31.85 -14.77
CA LEU A 25 -1.28 -30.96 -14.13
C LEU A 25 -0.27 -31.76 -13.29
N GLU A 26 -0.74 -32.68 -12.44
CA GLU A 26 0.13 -33.55 -11.62
C GLU A 26 1.02 -34.46 -12.47
N GLY A 27 0.50 -34.97 -13.60
CA GLY A 27 1.28 -35.75 -14.56
C GLY A 27 2.45 -34.99 -15.20
N HIS A 28 2.43 -33.65 -15.14
CA HIS A 28 3.52 -32.77 -15.61
C HIS A 28 4.36 -32.19 -14.47
N GLY A 29 4.22 -32.73 -13.26
CA GLY A 29 5.04 -32.35 -12.09
C GLY A 29 4.56 -31.10 -11.36
N ASP A 30 3.33 -30.66 -11.57
CA ASP A 30 2.74 -29.55 -10.82
C ASP A 30 2.18 -30.02 -9.48
N THR A 31 2.20 -29.18 -8.45
CA THR A 31 1.65 -29.48 -7.13
C THR A 31 0.25 -28.88 -7.01
N CYS A 32 -0.77 -29.72 -6.87
CA CYS A 32 -2.17 -29.29 -6.80
C CYS A 32 -2.69 -29.32 -5.36
N GLU A 33 -3.26 -28.20 -4.91
CA GLU A 33 -3.97 -28.06 -3.63
C GLU A 33 -5.45 -27.77 -3.89
N ILE A 34 -6.33 -28.44 -3.16
CA ILE A 34 -7.80 -28.25 -3.30
C ILE A 34 -8.30 -27.41 -2.14
N LEU A 35 -9.01 -26.32 -2.47
CA LEU A 35 -9.69 -25.46 -1.50
C LEU A 35 -11.19 -25.58 -1.67
N ASP A 36 -11.88 -25.93 -0.58
CA ASP A 36 -13.32 -25.72 -0.49
C ASP A 36 -13.62 -24.24 -0.30
N TRP A 37 -13.87 -23.55 -1.41
CA TRP A 37 -14.08 -22.11 -1.40
C TRP A 37 -15.35 -21.68 -0.65
N LEU A 38 -16.33 -22.56 -0.40
CA LEU A 38 -17.50 -22.27 0.45
C LEU A 38 -17.13 -22.27 1.92
N SER A 39 -16.26 -23.19 2.37
CA SER A 39 -15.76 -23.17 3.75
C SER A 39 -14.92 -21.93 4.01
N PHE A 40 -14.09 -21.54 3.06
CA PHE A 40 -13.31 -20.29 3.09
C PHE A 40 -14.22 -19.06 3.25
N LEU A 41 -15.33 -19.00 2.51
CA LEU A 41 -16.33 -17.93 2.68
C LEU A 41 -17.01 -17.98 4.04
N SER A 42 -17.24 -19.18 4.60
CA SER A 42 -17.89 -19.33 5.91
C SER A 42 -17.00 -18.83 7.05
N ASP A 43 -15.69 -19.01 6.96
CA ASP A 43 -14.72 -18.54 7.93
C ASP A 43 -14.57 -17.02 7.88
N THR A 44 -14.50 -16.45 6.67
CA THR A 44 -14.50 -14.99 6.46
C THR A 44 -15.81 -14.34 6.97
N VAL A 45 -16.95 -15.04 6.82
CA VAL A 45 -18.27 -14.61 7.32
C VAL A 45 -18.40 -14.79 8.85
N SER A 46 -17.62 -15.68 9.47
CA SER A 46 -17.65 -15.91 10.91
C SER A 46 -17.15 -14.70 11.71
N GLU A 47 -16.29 -13.87 11.12
CA GLU A 47 -15.82 -12.60 11.68
C GLU A 47 -16.84 -11.45 11.57
N ILE A 48 -17.92 -11.64 10.79
CA ILE A 48 -18.97 -10.65 10.59
C ILE A 48 -20.11 -10.85 11.61
N ASN A 49 -20.68 -9.74 12.05
CA ASN A 49 -21.71 -9.63 13.08
C ASN A 49 -22.90 -10.61 12.87
N ALA A 50 -23.43 -11.23 13.94
CA ALA A 50 -24.43 -12.32 13.92
C ALA A 50 -25.70 -12.05 13.09
N HIS A 51 -26.12 -10.79 12.95
CA HIS A 51 -27.27 -10.39 12.14
C HIS A 51 -27.00 -10.50 10.63
N SER A 52 -25.79 -10.16 10.21
CA SER A 52 -25.35 -10.25 8.81
C SER A 52 -25.15 -11.71 8.35
N ARG A 53 -24.81 -12.63 9.27
CA ARG A 53 -24.62 -14.08 8.95
C ARG A 53 -25.88 -14.75 8.43
N LYS A 54 -27.04 -14.40 8.97
CA LYS A 54 -28.34 -15.01 8.57
C LYS A 54 -28.76 -14.57 7.16
N LEU A 55 -28.52 -13.29 6.84
CA LEU A 55 -28.76 -12.72 5.52
C LEU A 55 -27.82 -13.30 4.45
N VAL A 56 -26.55 -13.46 4.79
CA VAL A 56 -25.53 -14.03 3.89
C VAL A 56 -25.80 -15.49 3.57
N ARG A 57 -26.13 -16.34 4.59
CA ARG A 57 -26.48 -17.74 4.36
C ARG A 57 -27.70 -17.88 3.47
N LYS A 58 -28.74 -17.08 3.71
CA LYS A 58 -29.96 -17.09 2.90
C LYS A 58 -29.66 -16.72 1.44
N HIS A 59 -28.85 -15.71 1.21
CA HIS A 59 -28.52 -15.21 -0.12
C HIS A 59 -27.57 -16.11 -0.91
N ILE A 60 -26.58 -16.70 -0.23
CA ILE A 60 -25.74 -17.76 -0.84
C ILE A 60 -26.63 -18.95 -1.23
N GLN A 61 -27.60 -19.30 -0.41
CA GLN A 61 -28.51 -20.39 -0.69
C GLN A 61 -29.45 -20.08 -1.87
N GLU A 62 -29.95 -18.86 -1.99
CA GLU A 62 -30.75 -18.37 -3.11
C GLU A 62 -29.95 -18.33 -4.42
N LEU A 63 -28.70 -17.87 -4.39
CA LEU A 63 -27.79 -17.91 -5.55
C LEU A 63 -27.43 -19.33 -6.00
N LEU A 64 -27.34 -20.28 -5.05
CA LEU A 64 -27.02 -21.68 -5.31
C LEU A 64 -28.23 -22.47 -5.83
N THR A 65 -29.47 -22.06 -5.50
CA THR A 65 -30.69 -22.77 -5.91
C THR A 65 -31.35 -22.19 -7.17
N GLY A 66 -30.83 -21.07 -7.73
CA GLY A 66 -31.40 -20.43 -8.90
C GLY A 66 -32.80 -19.82 -8.68
N ALA A 67 -33.27 -19.78 -7.44
CA ALA A 67 -34.58 -19.23 -7.09
C ALA A 67 -34.45 -17.71 -6.89
N PHE A 68 -34.80 -16.93 -7.91
CA PHE A 68 -35.00 -15.48 -7.75
C PHE A 68 -36.42 -15.24 -7.20
N PRO A 69 -36.59 -14.54 -6.06
CA PRO A 69 -37.91 -14.15 -5.59
C PRO A 69 -38.47 -13.02 -6.48
N SER A 70 -39.71 -13.21 -6.90
CA SER A 70 -40.52 -12.21 -7.57
C SER A 70 -41.12 -11.22 -6.55
N ASN A 71 -40.64 -9.97 -6.60
CA ASN A 71 -41.14 -8.72 -5.98
C ASN A 71 -40.68 -8.34 -4.55
N PRO A 72 -40.63 -7.04 -4.21
CA PRO A 72 -40.57 -5.75 -4.90
C PRO A 72 -39.45 -4.74 -4.38
N ARG A 73 -39.51 -3.53 -4.83
CA ARG A 73 -38.48 -2.46 -4.94
C ARG A 73 -37.72 -2.00 -3.69
N GLU A 74 -38.19 -2.15 -2.48
CA GLU A 74 -37.54 -1.54 -1.29
C GLU A 74 -36.59 -2.49 -0.52
N GLU A 75 -36.81 -3.80 -0.57
CA GLU A 75 -35.83 -4.78 -0.05
C GLU A 75 -34.59 -4.91 -0.91
N LYS A 76 -34.68 -4.58 -2.22
CA LYS A 76 -33.58 -4.72 -3.19
C LYS A 76 -32.36 -3.87 -2.87
N GLU A 77 -32.52 -2.61 -2.48
CA GLU A 77 -31.37 -1.70 -2.30
C GLU A 77 -30.49 -2.06 -1.10
N THR A 78 -31.07 -2.50 -0.02
CA THR A 78 -30.33 -2.89 1.19
C THR A 78 -29.69 -4.27 1.04
N GLN A 79 -30.37 -5.19 0.34
CA GLN A 79 -29.84 -6.52 0.01
C GLN A 79 -28.72 -6.43 -1.02
N GLU A 80 -28.87 -5.63 -2.10
CA GLU A 80 -27.83 -5.42 -3.11
C GLU A 80 -26.55 -4.81 -2.52
N LYS A 81 -26.68 -3.85 -1.61
CA LYS A 81 -25.53 -3.26 -0.91
C LYS A 81 -24.80 -4.27 -0.02
N GLY A 82 -25.55 -5.12 0.71
CA GLY A 82 -24.96 -6.17 1.55
C GLY A 82 -24.22 -7.23 0.76
N VAL A 83 -24.82 -7.75 -0.31
CA VAL A 83 -24.22 -8.75 -1.20
C VAL A 83 -23.00 -8.19 -1.94
N ARG A 84 -23.10 -6.96 -2.43
CA ARG A 84 -21.99 -6.28 -3.10
C ARG A 84 -20.78 -6.14 -2.16
N ARG A 85 -21.01 -5.74 -0.92
CA ARG A 85 -19.97 -5.58 0.09
C ARG A 85 -19.31 -6.91 0.48
N LEU A 86 -20.09 -7.99 0.59
CA LEU A 86 -19.58 -9.33 0.86
C LEU A 86 -18.78 -9.90 -0.29
N THR A 87 -19.27 -9.71 -1.52
CA THR A 87 -18.53 -10.11 -2.72
C THR A 87 -17.20 -9.37 -2.81
N GLU A 88 -17.16 -8.08 -2.48
CA GLU A 88 -15.93 -7.27 -2.48
C GLU A 88 -14.94 -7.73 -1.40
N ILE A 89 -15.40 -8.08 -0.20
CA ILE A 89 -14.55 -8.62 0.86
C ILE A 89 -14.00 -9.99 0.46
N SER A 90 -14.85 -10.90 -0.02
CA SER A 90 -14.46 -12.24 -0.44
C SER A 90 -13.49 -12.26 -1.61
N VAL A 91 -13.64 -11.33 -2.55
CA VAL A 91 -12.71 -11.14 -3.68
C VAL A 91 -11.32 -10.73 -3.18
N LYS A 92 -11.24 -9.78 -2.26
CA LYS A 92 -9.98 -9.32 -1.69
C LYS A 92 -9.27 -10.39 -0.87
N GLU A 93 -10.03 -11.13 -0.05
CA GLU A 93 -9.49 -12.22 0.76
C GLU A 93 -9.00 -13.38 -0.11
N LEU A 94 -9.75 -13.75 -1.15
CA LEU A 94 -9.32 -14.75 -2.12
C LEU A 94 -8.03 -14.33 -2.84
N ALA A 95 -7.97 -13.08 -3.31
CA ALA A 95 -6.78 -12.55 -3.97
C ALA A 95 -5.57 -12.51 -3.01
N ARG A 96 -5.80 -12.19 -1.72
CA ARG A 96 -4.77 -12.23 -0.68
C ARG A 96 -4.28 -13.65 -0.45
N PHE A 97 -5.19 -14.60 -0.27
CA PHE A 97 -4.88 -16.03 -0.05
C PHE A 97 -4.05 -16.61 -1.20
N ILE A 98 -4.42 -16.31 -2.44
CA ILE A 98 -3.69 -16.76 -3.63
C ILE A 98 -2.28 -16.18 -3.67
N ARG A 99 -2.11 -14.91 -3.28
CA ARG A 99 -0.82 -14.23 -3.24
C ARG A 99 0.08 -14.77 -2.12
N GLU A 100 -0.46 -14.91 -0.91
CA GLU A 100 0.29 -15.42 0.26
C GLU A 100 0.68 -16.88 0.09
N GLY A 101 -0.15 -17.66 -0.61
CA GLY A 101 0.13 -19.06 -0.93
C GLY A 101 1.10 -19.27 -2.10
N ASP A 102 1.54 -18.20 -2.77
CA ASP A 102 2.42 -18.25 -3.95
C ASP A 102 1.89 -19.19 -5.06
N TYR A 103 0.57 -19.17 -5.26
CA TYR A 103 -0.06 -19.94 -6.32
C TYR A 103 0.16 -19.29 -7.68
N GLU A 104 0.61 -20.10 -8.65
CA GLU A 104 0.88 -19.66 -10.02
C GLU A 104 -0.29 -19.91 -10.97
N LEU A 105 -1.17 -20.84 -10.60
CA LEU A 105 -2.33 -21.25 -11.37
C LEU A 105 -3.52 -21.49 -10.45
N VAL A 106 -4.70 -20.99 -10.83
CA VAL A 106 -5.96 -21.26 -10.13
C VAL A 106 -6.96 -21.86 -11.11
N VAL A 107 -7.46 -23.05 -10.78
CA VAL A 107 -8.42 -23.81 -11.59
C VAL A 107 -9.79 -23.82 -10.89
N CYS A 108 -10.86 -23.61 -11.63
CA CYS A 108 -12.24 -23.80 -11.16
C CYS A 108 -13.12 -24.38 -12.25
N ALA A 109 -14.24 -25.03 -11.88
CA ALA A 109 -15.25 -25.52 -12.81
C ALA A 109 -16.66 -25.03 -12.46
N GLU A 110 -16.84 -24.39 -11.32
CA GLU A 110 -18.13 -23.92 -10.84
C GLU A 110 -18.40 -22.47 -11.28
N PRO A 111 -19.62 -22.13 -11.75
CA PRO A 111 -19.93 -20.78 -12.22
C PRO A 111 -19.71 -19.68 -11.19
N LEU A 112 -19.99 -19.96 -9.90
CA LEU A 112 -19.83 -19.00 -8.83
C LEU A 112 -18.37 -18.81 -8.42
N ALA A 113 -17.59 -19.90 -8.33
CA ALA A 113 -16.15 -19.83 -8.15
C ALA A 113 -15.48 -19.08 -9.31
N ALA A 114 -15.95 -19.32 -10.55
CA ALA A 114 -15.50 -18.61 -11.74
C ALA A 114 -15.77 -17.09 -11.67
N LEU A 115 -16.95 -16.70 -11.19
CA LEU A 115 -17.30 -15.28 -11.01
C LEU A 115 -16.38 -14.59 -9.97
N LEU A 116 -16.13 -15.24 -8.84
CA LEU A 116 -15.24 -14.72 -7.79
C LEU A 116 -13.80 -14.64 -8.29
N LEU A 117 -13.32 -15.69 -8.95
CA LEU A 117 -11.97 -15.74 -9.50
C LEU A 117 -11.76 -14.67 -10.57
N ARG A 118 -12.73 -14.45 -11.44
CA ARG A 118 -12.69 -13.40 -12.48
C ARG A 118 -12.65 -12.00 -11.86
N LYS A 119 -13.39 -11.76 -10.79
CA LYS A 119 -13.33 -10.47 -10.08
C LYS A 119 -11.99 -10.29 -9.37
N ALA A 120 -11.46 -11.34 -8.75
CA ALA A 120 -10.15 -11.31 -8.10
C ALA A 120 -9.01 -11.08 -9.11
N SER A 121 -9.10 -11.66 -10.31
CA SER A 121 -8.10 -11.47 -11.38
C SER A 121 -8.09 -10.06 -11.97
N GLY A 122 -9.13 -9.27 -11.78
CA GLY A 122 -9.20 -7.86 -12.13
C GLY A 122 -8.42 -6.93 -11.18
N GLU A 123 -7.95 -7.42 -10.04
CA GLU A 123 -7.07 -6.69 -9.14
C GLU A 123 -5.68 -6.52 -9.80
N ALA A 124 -5.14 -5.30 -9.77
CA ALA A 124 -3.90 -4.92 -10.49
C ALA A 124 -2.64 -5.73 -10.14
N SER A 125 -2.68 -6.54 -9.10
CA SER A 125 -1.57 -7.37 -8.60
C SER A 125 -1.90 -8.86 -8.50
N PHE A 126 -2.88 -9.36 -9.25
CA PHE A 126 -3.26 -10.77 -9.19
C PHE A 126 -2.15 -11.66 -9.81
N PRO A 127 -1.51 -12.56 -9.04
CA PRO A 127 -0.26 -13.19 -9.46
C PRO A 127 -0.46 -14.46 -10.31
N ALA A 128 -1.64 -15.11 -10.24
CA ALA A 128 -1.88 -16.43 -10.80
C ALA A 128 -2.58 -16.37 -12.16
N LEU A 129 -2.33 -17.37 -13.01
CA LEU A 129 -3.16 -17.64 -14.19
C LEU A 129 -4.52 -18.20 -13.75
N THR A 130 -5.56 -17.82 -14.48
CA THR A 130 -6.92 -18.28 -14.23
C THR A 130 -7.33 -19.29 -15.28
N VAL A 131 -7.74 -20.47 -14.84
CA VAL A 131 -8.14 -21.58 -15.74
C VAL A 131 -9.55 -22.04 -15.37
N PHE A 132 -10.38 -22.18 -16.40
CA PHE A 132 -11.70 -22.78 -16.25
C PHE A 132 -11.69 -24.20 -16.82
N ALA A 133 -12.05 -25.19 -16.00
CA ALA A 133 -12.24 -26.57 -16.43
C ALA A 133 -13.70 -26.71 -16.87
N ALA A 134 -13.92 -26.78 -18.20
CA ALA A 134 -15.26 -26.90 -18.76
C ALA A 134 -15.77 -28.34 -18.69
N ALA A 135 -16.93 -28.52 -18.06
CA ALA A 135 -17.70 -29.77 -18.11
C ALA A 135 -18.55 -29.84 -19.36
N ASP A 136 -18.95 -31.04 -19.75
CA ASP A 136 -19.84 -31.28 -20.91
C ASP A 136 -21.32 -30.90 -20.66
N ASP A 137 -21.59 -30.14 -19.60
CA ASP A 137 -22.93 -29.74 -19.13
C ASP A 137 -23.56 -28.57 -19.90
N GLY A 138 -22.92 -28.13 -21.02
CA GLY A 138 -23.41 -27.05 -21.86
C GLY A 138 -23.18 -25.66 -21.31
N LEU A 139 -22.64 -25.52 -20.11
CA LEU A 139 -22.25 -24.25 -19.50
C LEU A 139 -20.95 -23.74 -20.18
N ARG A 140 -21.12 -22.81 -21.10
CA ARG A 140 -19.96 -22.13 -21.70
C ARG A 140 -19.41 -21.10 -20.71
N PRO A 141 -18.11 -21.13 -20.40
CA PRO A 141 -17.51 -20.13 -19.55
C PRO A 141 -17.67 -18.75 -20.21
N GLN A 142 -18.07 -17.77 -19.41
CA GLN A 142 -18.03 -16.38 -19.84
C GLN A 142 -16.57 -15.96 -20.10
N SER A 143 -16.34 -15.07 -21.05
CA SER A 143 -15.00 -14.51 -21.35
C SER A 143 -14.29 -13.99 -20.09
N GLY A 144 -12.99 -14.13 -20.01
CA GLY A 144 -12.19 -13.55 -18.91
C GLY A 144 -11.30 -14.54 -18.14
N PHE A 145 -11.07 -15.73 -18.68
CA PHE A 145 -10.06 -16.68 -18.20
C PHE A 145 -8.86 -16.70 -19.14
N ASP A 146 -7.66 -16.90 -18.57
CA ASP A 146 -6.43 -17.01 -19.35
C ASP A 146 -6.41 -18.28 -20.22
N LEU A 147 -7.04 -19.37 -19.71
CA LEU A 147 -7.18 -20.63 -20.44
C LEU A 147 -8.47 -21.36 -20.05
N ILE A 148 -9.02 -22.11 -21.01
CA ILE A 148 -10.12 -23.04 -20.79
C ILE A 148 -9.61 -24.45 -21.09
N LEU A 149 -9.76 -25.36 -20.14
CA LEU A 149 -9.51 -26.78 -20.31
C LEU A 149 -10.83 -27.47 -20.63
N THR A 150 -10.90 -28.15 -21.74
CA THR A 150 -12.05 -28.98 -22.14
C THR A 150 -11.59 -30.43 -22.22
N ARG A 151 -12.54 -31.36 -22.29
CA ARG A 151 -12.22 -32.78 -22.50
C ARG A 151 -11.41 -32.97 -23.78
N ASP A 152 -11.75 -32.27 -24.86
CA ASP A 152 -11.03 -32.34 -26.14
C ASP A 152 -9.56 -31.91 -26.01
N THR A 153 -9.27 -30.89 -25.17
CA THR A 153 -7.89 -30.41 -24.93
C THR A 153 -7.05 -31.38 -24.09
N LEU A 154 -7.67 -32.39 -23.50
CA LEU A 154 -7.04 -33.39 -22.64
C LEU A 154 -7.15 -34.83 -23.18
N MET A 155 -7.79 -35.05 -24.36
CA MET A 155 -8.06 -36.41 -24.88
C MET A 155 -6.85 -37.08 -25.55
N SER A 156 -5.97 -36.37 -26.21
CA SER A 156 -4.80 -36.93 -26.87
C SER A 156 -3.49 -36.39 -26.25
N ASP A 157 -2.41 -37.15 -26.39
CA ASP A 157 -1.11 -36.71 -25.89
C ASP A 157 -0.60 -35.48 -26.65
N GLU A 158 -0.93 -35.34 -27.92
CA GLU A 158 -0.60 -34.14 -28.71
C GLU A 158 -1.38 -32.89 -28.23
N ALA A 159 -2.67 -33.04 -27.93
CA ALA A 159 -3.49 -31.96 -27.35
C ALA A 159 -3.02 -31.56 -25.95
N LYS A 160 -2.63 -32.53 -25.13
CA LYS A 160 -2.05 -32.28 -23.81
C LYS A 160 -0.73 -31.51 -23.91
N GLN A 161 0.15 -31.92 -24.82
CA GLN A 161 1.43 -31.24 -25.03
C GLN A 161 1.23 -29.81 -25.49
N THR A 162 0.36 -29.56 -26.48
CA THR A 162 0.02 -28.21 -26.97
C THR A 162 -0.58 -27.35 -25.87
N THR A 163 -1.45 -27.93 -25.03
CA THR A 163 -2.08 -27.23 -23.88
C THR A 163 -1.03 -26.87 -22.86
N ARG A 164 -0.08 -27.76 -22.58
CA ARG A 164 1.04 -27.54 -21.64
C ARG A 164 1.95 -26.40 -22.10
N GLU A 165 2.35 -26.40 -23.35
CA GLU A 165 3.18 -25.35 -23.94
C GLU A 165 2.50 -23.98 -23.86
N LYS A 166 1.17 -23.94 -24.11
CA LYS A 166 0.37 -22.74 -23.96
C LYS A 166 0.32 -22.24 -22.51
N LEU A 167 0.14 -23.15 -21.54
CA LEU A 167 0.15 -22.80 -20.12
C LEU A 167 1.51 -22.21 -19.70
N GLU A 168 2.60 -22.85 -20.08
CA GLU A 168 3.95 -22.38 -19.75
C GLU A 168 4.27 -21.03 -20.39
N ARG A 169 3.84 -20.82 -21.62
CA ARG A 169 3.98 -19.53 -22.30
C ARG A 169 3.22 -18.43 -21.54
N LEU A 170 1.94 -18.66 -21.22
CA LEU A 170 1.12 -17.70 -20.47
C LEU A 170 1.70 -17.43 -19.08
N ALA A 171 2.21 -18.46 -18.39
CA ALA A 171 2.86 -18.30 -17.10
C ALA A 171 4.14 -17.45 -17.19
N ARG A 172 4.94 -17.64 -18.23
CA ARG A 172 6.13 -16.80 -18.49
C ARG A 172 5.75 -15.36 -18.80
N GLU A 173 4.74 -15.14 -19.64
CA GLU A 173 4.24 -13.79 -19.97
C GLU A 173 3.71 -13.07 -18.73
N LYS A 174 3.00 -13.75 -17.84
CA LYS A 174 2.45 -13.18 -16.60
C LYS A 174 3.53 -12.90 -15.54
N ARG A 175 4.61 -13.70 -15.53
CA ARG A 175 5.79 -13.48 -14.65
C ARG A 175 6.72 -12.39 -15.16
N GLN A 176 6.70 -12.08 -16.46
CA GLN A 176 7.46 -10.94 -16.95
C GLN A 176 6.83 -9.70 -16.33
N PRO A 177 7.59 -8.92 -15.53
CA PRO A 177 7.09 -7.65 -15.07
C PRO A 177 6.67 -6.87 -16.32
N ALA A 178 5.44 -6.38 -16.32
CA ALA A 178 4.99 -5.49 -17.39
C ALA A 178 6.12 -4.50 -17.65
N VAL A 179 6.63 -4.45 -18.88
CA VAL A 179 7.66 -3.48 -19.24
C VAL A 179 7.09 -2.12 -18.89
N LYS A 180 7.47 -1.61 -17.71
CA LYS A 180 7.10 -0.27 -17.31
C LYS A 180 7.77 0.63 -18.33
N ALA A 181 7.00 1.13 -19.27
CA ALA A 181 7.47 2.22 -20.10
C ALA A 181 8.03 3.27 -19.15
N GLY A 182 9.30 3.65 -19.34
CA GLY A 182 9.92 4.67 -18.51
C GLY A 182 9.00 5.89 -18.51
N ALA A 183 8.74 6.45 -17.33
CA ALA A 183 7.88 7.62 -17.23
C ALA A 183 8.49 8.75 -18.07
N PRO A 184 7.78 9.27 -19.07
CA PRO A 184 8.32 10.36 -19.90
C PRO A 184 8.52 11.60 -19.03
N THR A 185 9.72 12.19 -19.10
CA THR A 185 10.04 13.40 -18.37
C THR A 185 9.65 14.62 -19.20
N ILE A 186 8.72 15.43 -18.69
CA ILE A 186 8.37 16.71 -19.27
C ILE A 186 9.03 17.82 -18.45
N GLN A 187 9.91 18.61 -19.05
CA GLN A 187 10.55 19.73 -18.40
C GLN A 187 10.00 21.04 -18.93
N SER A 188 9.68 21.95 -18.01
CA SER A 188 9.30 23.32 -18.36
C SER A 188 10.58 24.16 -18.60
N SER A 189 10.63 24.92 -19.69
CA SER A 189 11.74 25.82 -20.01
C SER A 189 11.93 26.94 -18.98
N LEU A 190 10.87 27.31 -18.25
CA LEU A 190 10.90 28.39 -17.25
C LEU A 190 11.23 27.89 -15.82
N ARG A 191 11.15 26.60 -15.56
CA ARG A 191 11.35 25.99 -14.23
C ARG A 191 12.46 24.97 -14.18
N HIS A 192 13.49 25.11 -14.99
CA HIS A 192 14.65 24.21 -14.99
C HIS A 192 15.60 24.46 -13.82
N HIS A 193 15.53 25.62 -13.15
CA HIS A 193 16.32 25.97 -11.98
C HIS A 193 15.57 25.65 -10.68
N ILE A 194 15.22 24.37 -10.45
CA ILE A 194 14.68 23.92 -9.17
C ILE A 194 15.81 23.37 -8.29
N LEU A 195 15.63 23.50 -6.98
CA LEU A 195 16.48 22.83 -6.00
C LEU A 195 16.22 21.33 -6.06
N LYS A 196 17.22 20.57 -6.44
CA LYS A 196 17.13 19.11 -6.48
C LYS A 196 17.53 18.50 -5.14
N MET A 197 16.79 17.50 -4.72
CA MET A 197 17.20 16.67 -3.60
C MET A 197 18.44 15.87 -3.98
N PRO A 198 19.35 15.57 -3.01
CA PRO A 198 20.51 14.71 -3.27
C PRO A 198 20.07 13.35 -3.81
N GLU A 199 20.76 12.84 -4.83
CA GLU A 199 20.40 11.56 -5.47
C GLU A 199 20.36 10.38 -4.49
N ALA A 200 21.23 10.40 -3.49
CA ALA A 200 21.28 9.41 -2.42
C ALA A 200 19.93 9.21 -1.70
N VAL A 201 19.06 10.22 -1.64
CA VAL A 201 17.74 10.13 -0.98
C VAL A 201 16.82 9.12 -1.65
N TYR A 202 16.97 8.92 -2.96
CA TYR A 202 16.12 8.00 -3.73
C TYR A 202 16.38 6.51 -3.42
N GLU A 203 17.52 6.19 -2.75
CA GLU A 203 17.81 4.84 -2.23
C GLU A 203 16.92 4.46 -1.02
N ALA A 204 16.29 5.43 -0.37
CA ALA A 204 15.38 5.18 0.75
C ALA A 204 14.16 4.38 0.29
N SER A 205 13.65 3.49 1.17
CA SER A 205 12.45 2.70 0.92
C SER A 205 11.17 3.53 0.80
N GLY A 206 11.15 4.68 1.46
CA GLY A 206 10.00 5.56 1.59
C GLY A 206 9.05 5.18 2.71
N ILE A 207 8.23 6.14 3.13
CA ILE A 207 7.07 5.95 4.00
C ILE A 207 5.82 6.20 3.18
N VAL A 208 4.82 5.33 3.29
CA VAL A 208 3.55 5.53 2.58
C VAL A 208 2.54 6.17 3.53
N VAL A 209 2.12 7.40 3.21
CA VAL A 209 1.11 8.15 3.96
C VAL A 209 -0.03 8.49 2.99
N ASN A 210 -1.24 8.05 3.31
CA ASN A 210 -2.43 8.26 2.47
C ASN A 210 -2.21 7.88 0.99
N GLY A 211 -1.54 6.74 0.75
CA GLY A 211 -1.24 6.22 -0.59
C GLY A 211 -0.06 6.89 -1.31
N ARG A 212 0.55 7.92 -0.75
CA ARG A 212 1.74 8.58 -1.31
C ARG A 212 3.01 8.05 -0.65
N ARG A 213 3.97 7.62 -1.45
CA ARG A 213 5.30 7.23 -0.98
C ARG A 213 6.20 8.46 -0.88
N LEU A 214 6.72 8.71 0.32
CA LEU A 214 7.56 9.85 0.65
C LEU A 214 8.96 9.35 1.03
N LYS A 215 9.98 9.71 0.26
CA LYS A 215 11.39 9.38 0.51
C LYS A 215 12.19 10.59 0.98
N SER A 216 11.82 11.78 0.50
CA SER A 216 12.51 13.04 0.73
C SER A 216 11.61 14.07 1.41
N PHE A 217 12.16 14.72 2.42
CA PHE A 217 11.51 15.83 3.12
C PHE A 217 12.43 17.05 3.08
N VAL A 218 12.01 18.14 2.43
CA VAL A 218 12.73 19.39 2.55
C VAL A 218 12.48 20.03 3.93
N PHE A 219 13.54 20.20 4.70
CA PHE A 219 13.46 20.86 6.02
C PHE A 219 13.58 22.37 5.80
N SER A 220 12.46 23.05 5.65
CA SER A 220 12.42 24.48 5.36
C SER A 220 11.07 25.11 5.70
N THR A 221 11.11 26.41 5.99
CA THR A 221 9.93 27.30 6.06
C THR A 221 10.01 28.44 5.05
N ASP A 222 11.06 28.47 4.23
CA ASP A 222 11.23 29.43 3.14
C ASP A 222 10.30 29.04 1.98
N LEU A 223 9.31 29.89 1.69
CA LEU A 223 8.34 29.63 0.64
C LEU A 223 8.96 29.57 -0.76
N ALA A 224 10.06 30.31 -1.01
CA ALA A 224 10.73 30.27 -2.29
C ALA A 224 11.40 28.90 -2.51
N ILE A 225 12.01 28.33 -1.48
CA ILE A 225 12.58 26.98 -1.50
C ILE A 225 11.49 25.92 -1.65
N ILE A 226 10.43 25.99 -0.82
CA ILE A 226 9.30 25.04 -0.81
C ILE A 226 8.63 24.96 -2.19
N ARG A 227 8.48 26.11 -2.87
CA ARG A 227 7.84 26.16 -4.20
C ARG A 227 8.76 25.72 -5.35
N ASN A 228 10.05 25.70 -5.12
CA ASN A 228 11.05 25.45 -6.17
C ASN A 228 12.00 24.31 -5.79
N CYS A 229 11.49 23.23 -5.18
CA CYS A 229 12.24 22.00 -4.93
C CYS A 229 11.46 20.79 -5.46
N ASP A 230 12.17 19.67 -5.62
CA ASP A 230 11.62 18.38 -6.06
C ASP A 230 11.43 17.37 -4.92
N ALA A 231 11.41 17.83 -3.66
CA ALA A 231 11.14 16.97 -2.52
C ALA A 231 9.71 16.38 -2.55
N ASP A 232 9.55 15.17 -2.00
CA ASP A 232 8.25 14.52 -1.88
C ASP A 232 7.32 15.18 -0.85
N ALA A 233 7.90 15.85 0.17
CA ALA A 233 7.17 16.53 1.23
C ALA A 233 7.99 17.66 1.86
N VAL A 234 7.29 18.54 2.60
CA VAL A 234 7.88 19.60 3.42
C VAL A 234 7.86 19.20 4.88
N PHE A 235 8.96 19.42 5.57
CA PHE A 235 9.10 19.29 7.02
C PHE A 235 9.22 20.71 7.61
N ALA A 236 8.07 21.32 7.92
CA ALA A 236 7.95 22.71 8.30
C ALA A 236 8.14 22.89 9.82
N VAL A 237 9.37 22.96 10.25
CA VAL A 237 9.75 23.15 11.65
C VAL A 237 10.71 24.35 11.77
N TYR A 238 10.50 25.20 12.76
CA TYR A 238 11.32 26.38 13.00
C TYR A 238 11.52 26.64 14.51
N PRO A 239 12.54 27.41 14.92
CA PRO A 239 12.97 27.49 16.32
C PRO A 239 12.11 28.45 17.18
N PHE A 240 10.99 28.91 16.70
CA PHE A 240 10.07 29.77 17.44
C PHE A 240 8.79 29.03 17.81
N THR A 241 7.98 29.62 18.71
CA THR A 241 6.65 29.10 19.01
C THR A 241 5.83 29.00 17.71
N PRO A 242 5.28 27.83 17.37
CA PRO A 242 4.48 27.67 16.17
C PRO A 242 3.30 28.62 16.15
N GLN A 243 3.02 29.17 14.97
CA GLN A 243 1.92 30.11 14.74
C GLN A 243 1.07 29.64 13.58
N GLN A 244 -0.26 29.71 13.72
CA GLN A 244 -1.23 29.31 12.74
C GLN A 244 -1.00 29.97 11.37
N ALA A 245 -0.78 31.29 11.36
CA ALA A 245 -0.55 32.04 10.14
C ALA A 245 0.67 31.56 9.32
N ILE A 246 1.74 31.09 10.00
CA ILE A 246 2.92 30.56 9.31
C ILE A 246 2.62 29.17 8.74
N SER A 247 2.00 28.29 9.53
CA SER A 247 1.61 26.95 9.06
C SER A 247 0.64 27.04 7.88
N GLU A 248 -0.36 27.91 7.95
CA GLU A 248 -1.31 28.18 6.88
C GLU A 248 -0.63 28.69 5.60
N ALA A 249 0.28 29.63 5.72
CA ALA A 249 1.02 30.18 4.57
C ALA A 249 1.85 29.09 3.87
N ILE A 250 2.51 28.22 4.64
CA ILE A 250 3.31 27.12 4.10
C ILE A 250 2.40 26.09 3.42
N ILE A 251 1.32 25.65 4.08
CA ILE A 251 0.37 24.68 3.52
C ILE A 251 -0.24 25.20 2.21
N LYS A 252 -0.67 26.45 2.16
CA LYS A 252 -1.24 27.05 0.94
C LYS A 252 -0.21 27.25 -0.18
N ALA A 253 1.04 27.53 0.17
CA ALA A 253 2.09 27.76 -0.82
C ALA A 253 2.65 26.44 -1.37
N ALA A 254 2.73 25.39 -0.56
CA ALA A 254 3.28 24.10 -0.98
C ALA A 254 2.34 23.39 -1.97
N TYR A 255 2.92 22.71 -2.97
CA TYR A 255 2.20 21.80 -3.87
C TYR A 255 2.48 20.31 -3.53
N VAL A 256 3.29 20.08 -2.51
CA VAL A 256 3.59 18.77 -1.94
C VAL A 256 3.09 18.69 -0.50
N PRO A 257 2.90 17.50 0.07
CA PRO A 257 2.47 17.32 1.46
C PRO A 257 3.31 18.10 2.46
N VAL A 258 2.66 18.68 3.48
CA VAL A 258 3.33 19.44 4.54
C VAL A 258 3.17 18.72 5.89
N PHE A 259 4.28 18.53 6.58
CA PHE A 259 4.35 18.07 7.97
C PHE A 259 4.69 19.27 8.84
N CYS A 260 3.73 19.70 9.66
CA CYS A 260 3.83 20.93 10.45
C CYS A 260 4.38 20.71 11.85
N GLY A 261 5.37 21.47 12.25
CA GLY A 261 5.83 21.57 13.64
C GLY A 261 4.77 22.28 14.50
N VAL A 262 4.22 21.57 15.51
CA VAL A 262 3.13 22.09 16.35
C VAL A 262 3.49 22.15 17.83
N GLY A 263 4.65 21.65 18.25
CA GLY A 263 5.06 21.68 19.64
C GLY A 263 6.39 20.99 19.93
N GLY A 264 6.73 20.98 21.19
CA GLY A 264 8.01 20.54 21.73
C GLY A 264 8.82 21.72 22.26
N GLY A 265 9.83 21.44 23.08
CA GLY A 265 10.60 22.49 23.75
C GLY A 265 9.73 23.34 24.69
N THR A 266 9.51 24.59 24.33
CA THR A 266 8.72 25.55 25.13
C THR A 266 7.22 25.49 24.87
N THR A 267 6.77 24.92 23.74
CA THR A 267 5.33 24.82 23.36
C THR A 267 4.75 23.48 23.79
N LYS A 268 3.89 23.49 24.81
CA LYS A 268 3.36 22.29 25.47
C LYS A 268 1.88 22.44 25.82
N GLY A 269 1.26 21.33 26.25
CA GLY A 269 -0.10 21.29 26.79
C GLY A 269 -1.17 21.63 25.77
N VAL A 270 -2.20 22.31 26.22
CA VAL A 270 -3.39 22.67 25.41
C VAL A 270 -3.05 23.51 24.18
N ARG A 271 -1.98 24.29 24.23
CA ARG A 271 -1.51 25.08 23.09
C ARG A 271 -1.07 24.16 21.93
N THR A 272 -0.29 23.13 22.24
CA THR A 272 0.16 22.15 21.23
C THR A 272 -1.03 21.43 20.62
N VAL A 273 -2.02 21.03 21.41
CA VAL A 273 -3.25 20.39 20.92
C VAL A 273 -4.04 21.33 20.00
N GLY A 274 -4.19 22.61 20.39
CA GLY A 274 -4.85 23.61 19.56
C GLY A 274 -4.18 23.79 18.21
N LEU A 275 -2.85 23.96 18.20
CA LEU A 275 -2.04 24.08 16.98
C LEU A 275 -2.10 22.83 16.11
N ALA A 276 -2.16 21.64 16.73
CA ALA A 276 -2.29 20.37 16.00
C ALA A 276 -3.62 20.27 15.24
N LYS A 277 -4.74 20.55 15.91
CA LYS A 277 -6.08 20.56 15.29
C LYS A 277 -6.20 21.59 14.17
N ASP A 278 -5.60 22.74 14.37
CA ASP A 278 -5.60 23.81 13.39
C ASP A 278 -4.79 23.44 12.14
N ALA A 279 -3.59 22.88 12.32
CA ALA A 279 -2.77 22.42 11.19
C ALA A 279 -3.46 21.29 10.40
N GLU A 280 -4.12 20.34 11.07
CA GLU A 280 -4.93 19.31 10.44
C GLU A 280 -6.10 19.92 9.65
N ALA A 281 -6.87 20.82 10.26
CA ALA A 281 -8.00 21.49 9.60
C ALA A 281 -7.58 22.28 8.36
N GLN A 282 -6.35 22.77 8.32
CA GLN A 282 -5.78 23.48 7.18
C GLN A 282 -5.21 22.54 6.09
N GLY A 283 -5.14 21.24 6.33
CA GLY A 283 -4.73 20.23 5.35
C GLY A 283 -3.28 19.79 5.48
N ALA A 284 -2.65 19.94 6.65
CA ALA A 284 -1.37 19.28 6.91
C ALA A 284 -1.51 17.75 6.74
N MET A 285 -0.50 17.08 6.18
CA MET A 285 -0.50 15.63 6.04
C MET A 285 0.02 14.92 7.29
N GLY A 286 0.72 15.60 8.15
CA GLY A 286 1.23 15.08 9.41
C GLY A 286 1.69 16.20 10.33
N LEU A 287 1.92 15.85 11.58
CA LEU A 287 2.36 16.77 12.64
C LEU A 287 3.71 16.38 13.17
N VAL A 288 4.53 17.36 13.49
CA VAL A 288 5.86 17.14 14.08
C VAL A 288 5.91 17.70 15.50
N LEU A 289 6.27 16.82 16.42
CA LEU A 289 6.51 17.13 17.81
C LEU A 289 8.01 17.01 18.11
N ASN A 290 8.64 18.12 18.45
CA ASN A 290 10.07 18.14 18.72
C ASN A 290 10.40 17.70 20.17
N ALA A 291 11.64 17.27 20.37
CA ALA A 291 12.19 17.04 21.70
C ALA A 291 12.61 18.39 22.38
N PRO A 292 12.49 18.51 23.71
CA PRO A 292 11.83 17.58 24.60
C PRO A 292 10.32 17.73 24.64
N LEU A 293 9.60 16.59 24.66
CA LEU A 293 8.15 16.56 24.86
C LEU A 293 7.78 15.37 25.75
N SER A 294 6.86 15.58 26.70
CA SER A 294 6.39 14.51 27.59
C SER A 294 5.41 13.56 26.88
N ASN A 295 5.36 12.29 27.31
CA ASN A 295 4.42 11.31 26.79
C ASN A 295 2.93 11.70 26.95
N PRO A 296 2.49 12.30 28.08
CA PRO A 296 1.12 12.81 28.18
C PRO A 296 0.77 13.87 27.13
N ASN A 297 1.70 14.77 26.80
CA ASN A 297 1.49 15.74 25.73
C ASN A 297 1.39 15.07 24.33
N LEU A 298 2.27 14.09 24.06
CA LEU A 298 2.19 13.29 22.82
C LEU A 298 0.83 12.61 22.71
N ARG A 299 0.38 11.93 23.76
CA ARG A 299 -0.93 11.27 23.80
C ARG A 299 -2.09 12.24 23.57
N ALA A 300 -2.05 13.40 24.22
CA ALA A 300 -3.09 14.42 24.06
C ALA A 300 -3.20 14.91 22.61
N VAL A 301 -2.09 15.09 21.90
CA VAL A 301 -2.06 15.45 20.49
C VAL A 301 -2.56 14.29 19.64
N ALA A 302 -1.99 13.09 19.80
CA ALA A 302 -2.35 11.93 19.00
C ALA A 302 -3.83 11.51 19.13
N SER A 303 -4.45 11.78 20.29
CA SER A 303 -5.88 11.54 20.52
C SER A 303 -6.80 12.64 19.95
N ALA A 304 -6.25 13.75 19.52
CA ALA A 304 -7.02 14.92 19.10
C ALA A 304 -7.05 15.14 17.58
N VAL A 305 -6.29 14.34 16.81
CA VAL A 305 -6.13 14.43 15.34
C VAL A 305 -6.14 13.04 14.71
N ASP A 306 -6.51 12.98 13.43
CA ASP A 306 -6.49 11.74 12.62
C ASP A 306 -5.21 11.59 11.77
N ILE A 307 -4.49 12.70 11.53
CA ILE A 307 -3.25 12.68 10.75
C ILE A 307 -2.07 12.14 11.57
N PRO A 308 -1.06 11.49 10.94
CA PRO A 308 0.06 10.88 11.65
C PRO A 308 0.88 11.89 12.44
N VAL A 309 1.20 11.51 13.68
CA VAL A 309 2.06 12.28 14.58
C VAL A 309 3.49 11.76 14.53
N VAL A 310 4.40 12.63 14.14
CA VAL A 310 5.84 12.39 14.12
C VAL A 310 6.44 12.89 15.43
N ILE A 311 7.19 12.05 16.14
CA ILE A 311 7.93 12.45 17.35
C ILE A 311 9.44 12.46 17.12
N THR A 312 10.11 13.52 17.52
CA THR A 312 11.57 13.63 17.38
C THR A 312 12.30 12.88 18.48
N VAL A 313 13.27 12.06 18.08
CA VAL A 313 14.18 11.26 18.89
C VAL A 313 15.60 11.79 18.69
N VAL A 314 16.25 12.22 19.75
CA VAL A 314 17.58 12.84 19.71
C VAL A 314 18.66 12.04 20.45
N SER A 315 18.28 10.98 21.18
CA SER A 315 19.19 10.17 22.00
C SER A 315 18.79 8.70 21.99
N GLU A 316 19.77 7.82 22.09
CA GLU A 316 19.62 6.37 22.26
C GLU A 316 18.86 5.98 23.54
N ASP A 317 18.85 6.86 24.55
CA ASP A 317 18.16 6.62 25.83
C ASP A 317 16.66 6.87 25.75
N THR A 318 16.16 7.33 24.59
CA THR A 318 14.74 7.57 24.40
C THR A 318 13.95 6.27 24.48
N ASN A 319 12.99 6.18 25.39
CA ASN A 319 12.11 5.03 25.50
C ASN A 319 11.11 4.98 24.32
N ILE A 320 11.48 4.27 23.25
CA ILE A 320 10.70 4.17 22.02
C ILE A 320 9.36 3.48 22.26
N ALA A 321 9.32 2.39 23.06
CA ALA A 321 8.06 1.70 23.39
C ALA A 321 7.02 2.69 23.91
N ARG A 322 7.39 3.53 24.87
CA ARG A 322 6.47 4.53 25.41
C ARG A 322 6.06 5.60 24.42
N ARG A 323 6.92 5.97 23.46
CA ARG A 323 6.55 6.90 22.39
C ARG A 323 5.46 6.31 21.51
N LEU A 324 5.62 5.05 21.09
CA LEU A 324 4.65 4.32 20.29
C LEU A 324 3.32 4.09 21.01
N GLU A 325 3.37 3.65 22.30
CA GLU A 325 2.18 3.50 23.14
C GLU A 325 1.37 4.80 23.33
N HIS A 326 2.04 5.95 23.24
CA HIS A 326 1.40 7.26 23.38
C HIS A 326 1.02 7.88 22.03
N GLY A 327 1.04 7.09 20.95
CA GLY A 327 0.45 7.46 19.65
C GLY A 327 1.42 8.09 18.65
N ALA A 328 2.74 7.93 18.83
CA ALA A 328 3.68 8.26 17.77
C ALA A 328 3.48 7.28 16.60
N ALA A 329 3.14 7.80 15.43
CA ALA A 329 2.99 7.00 14.20
C ALA A 329 4.32 6.88 13.44
N ILE A 330 5.18 7.89 13.53
CA ILE A 330 6.46 8.00 12.82
C ILE A 330 7.51 8.54 13.80
N LEU A 331 8.71 8.01 13.74
CA LEU A 331 9.87 8.53 14.47
C LEU A 331 10.70 9.45 13.56
N ASN A 332 11.05 10.65 14.03
CA ASN A 332 12.03 11.50 13.37
C ASN A 332 13.34 11.44 14.17
N VAL A 333 14.35 10.74 13.66
CA VAL A 333 15.64 10.60 14.34
C VAL A 333 16.59 11.72 13.92
N ALA A 334 16.96 12.55 14.89
CA ALA A 334 17.79 13.75 14.70
C ALA A 334 18.86 13.86 15.81
N GLY A 335 19.76 12.89 15.86
CA GLY A 335 20.88 12.80 16.82
C GLY A 335 22.22 13.32 16.25
N ALA A 336 22.21 14.18 15.25
CA ALA A 336 23.41 14.64 14.56
C ALA A 336 24.29 13.45 14.10
N ALA A 337 25.57 13.39 14.53
CA ALA A 337 26.48 12.30 14.16
C ALA A 337 26.01 10.92 14.68
N GLU A 338 25.23 10.87 15.75
CA GLU A 338 24.72 9.64 16.36
C GLU A 338 23.45 9.11 15.65
N THR A 339 22.90 9.84 14.67
CA THR A 339 21.66 9.45 13.97
C THR A 339 21.70 7.99 13.46
N PRO A 340 22.74 7.50 12.76
CA PRO A 340 22.79 6.12 12.28
C PRO A 340 22.81 5.09 13.42
N ALA A 341 23.51 5.37 14.53
CA ALA A 341 23.58 4.47 15.69
C ALA A 341 22.20 4.33 16.36
N ILE A 342 21.52 5.46 16.58
CA ILE A 342 20.17 5.50 17.16
C ILE A 342 19.20 4.69 16.28
N ILE A 343 19.27 4.83 14.95
CA ILE A 343 18.39 4.09 14.02
C ILE A 343 18.64 2.60 14.12
N ARG A 344 19.89 2.12 14.09
CA ARG A 344 20.22 0.68 14.20
C ARG A 344 19.63 0.11 15.50
N LYS A 345 19.82 0.76 16.63
CA LYS A 345 19.27 0.36 17.92
C LYS A 345 17.73 0.29 17.91
N ILE A 346 17.05 1.25 17.25
CA ILE A 346 15.60 1.22 17.09
C ILE A 346 15.20 0.02 16.21
N ARG A 347 15.90 -0.24 15.11
CA ARG A 347 15.59 -1.35 14.19
C ARG A 347 15.72 -2.73 14.80
N GLU A 348 16.66 -2.92 15.73
CA GLU A 348 16.82 -4.17 16.48
C GLU A 348 15.54 -4.55 17.24
N GLN A 349 14.84 -3.57 17.80
CA GLN A 349 13.64 -3.80 18.61
C GLN A 349 12.33 -3.56 17.85
N TYR A 350 12.34 -2.65 16.88
CA TYR A 350 11.17 -2.19 16.13
C TYR A 350 11.45 -2.18 14.63
N PRO A 351 11.54 -3.36 13.97
CA PRO A 351 11.96 -3.48 12.57
C PRO A 351 11.03 -2.75 11.59
N ASN A 352 9.74 -2.61 11.92
CA ASN A 352 8.70 -2.08 11.02
C ASN A 352 8.26 -0.65 11.34
N VAL A 353 8.78 -0.01 12.40
CA VAL A 353 8.36 1.36 12.72
C VAL A 353 8.82 2.34 11.63
N PRO A 354 7.96 3.25 11.13
CA PRO A 354 8.38 4.24 10.15
C PRO A 354 9.40 5.23 10.75
N ILE A 355 10.55 5.40 10.08
CA ILE A 355 11.61 6.32 10.52
C ILE A 355 11.90 7.34 9.41
N ILE A 356 11.72 8.62 9.74
CA ILE A 356 12.32 9.75 9.04
C ILE A 356 13.61 10.09 9.78
N ALA A 357 14.67 10.46 9.11
CA ALA A 357 15.92 10.80 9.75
C ALA A 357 16.62 12.01 9.13
N SER A 358 17.39 12.74 9.93
CA SER A 358 18.31 13.77 9.41
C SER A 358 19.45 13.09 8.67
N GLY A 359 19.52 13.28 7.34
CA GLY A 359 20.45 12.59 6.46
C GLY A 359 21.86 13.20 6.40
N GLY A 360 22.06 14.35 7.03
CA GLY A 360 23.32 15.12 6.87
C GLY A 360 23.34 15.93 5.56
N SER A 361 24.51 16.43 5.19
CA SER A 361 24.69 17.35 4.06
C SER A 361 25.35 16.71 2.83
N THR A 362 25.88 15.48 2.94
CA THR A 362 26.57 14.79 1.84
C THR A 362 25.83 13.51 1.45
N ASN A 363 26.06 13.05 0.21
CA ASN A 363 25.47 11.77 -0.25
C ASN A 363 25.92 10.60 0.62
N GLU A 364 27.15 10.59 1.10
CA GLU A 364 27.72 9.54 1.94
C GLU A 364 26.99 9.46 3.28
N SER A 365 26.76 10.60 3.94
CA SER A 365 26.03 10.65 5.22
C SER A 365 24.56 10.27 5.06
N ILE A 366 23.93 10.65 3.95
CA ILE A 366 22.58 10.25 3.60
C ILE A 366 22.50 8.74 3.41
N LEU A 367 23.40 8.15 2.63
CA LEU A 367 23.46 6.70 2.39
C LEU A 367 23.72 5.91 3.68
N GLU A 368 24.59 6.41 4.55
CA GLU A 368 24.85 5.78 5.86
C GLU A 368 23.57 5.73 6.70
N THR A 369 22.83 6.84 6.74
CA THR A 369 21.57 6.96 7.46
C THR A 369 20.49 6.00 6.89
N ILE A 370 20.41 5.89 5.57
CA ILE A 370 19.49 4.96 4.90
C ILE A 370 19.89 3.49 5.18
N ARG A 371 21.19 3.16 5.09
CA ARG A 371 21.69 1.81 5.40
C ARG A 371 21.51 1.42 6.86
N ALA A 372 21.49 2.40 7.78
CA ALA A 372 21.13 2.18 9.17
C ALA A 372 19.65 1.79 9.36
N GLY A 373 18.79 2.03 8.36
CA GLY A 373 17.39 1.63 8.36
C GLY A 373 16.39 2.79 8.32
N ALA A 374 16.78 4.02 7.97
CA ALA A 374 15.85 5.10 7.74
C ALA A 374 14.98 4.81 6.50
N ASN A 375 13.65 5.04 6.59
CA ASN A 375 12.74 4.89 5.47
C ASN A 375 12.70 6.16 4.60
N ALA A 376 12.91 7.33 5.21
CA ALA A 376 12.90 8.61 4.54
C ALA A 376 13.90 9.57 5.21
N VAL A 377 14.31 10.58 4.49
CA VAL A 377 15.36 11.50 4.93
C VAL A 377 14.89 12.95 4.87
N THR A 378 15.19 13.72 5.92
CA THR A 378 15.08 15.18 5.88
C THR A 378 16.39 15.77 5.31
N TYR A 379 16.25 16.70 4.38
CA TYR A 379 17.34 17.46 3.81
C TYR A 379 17.18 18.96 4.11
N THR A 380 18.21 19.56 4.70
CA THR A 380 18.25 21.00 4.93
C THR A 380 18.93 21.66 3.75
N PRO A 381 18.21 22.41 2.90
CA PRO A 381 18.79 23.06 1.73
C PRO A 381 19.68 24.24 2.11
N PRO A 382 20.57 24.68 1.20
CA PRO A 382 21.23 25.98 1.35
C PRO A 382 20.20 27.11 1.49
N SER A 383 20.56 28.14 2.23
CA SER A 383 19.67 29.30 2.39
C SER A 383 19.42 30.01 1.06
N THR A 384 18.28 30.68 0.92
CA THR A 384 17.96 31.50 -0.26
C THR A 384 19.06 32.51 -0.58
N LYS A 385 19.74 33.07 0.46
CA LYS A 385 20.89 33.95 0.29
C LYS A 385 22.08 33.25 -0.39
N GLU A 386 22.38 32.03 0.01
CA GLU A 386 23.48 31.24 -0.59
C GLU A 386 23.14 30.82 -2.04
N LEU A 387 21.91 30.37 -2.28
CA LEU A 387 21.43 30.02 -3.63
C LEU A 387 21.50 31.25 -4.56
N PHE A 388 21.07 32.42 -4.08
CA PHE A 388 21.14 33.65 -4.84
C PHE A 388 22.62 34.02 -5.18
N ARG A 389 23.50 33.92 -4.20
CA ARG A 389 24.93 34.18 -4.43
C ARG A 389 25.53 33.28 -5.52
N VAL A 390 25.27 31.99 -5.46
CA VAL A 390 25.74 31.02 -6.46
C VAL A 390 25.20 31.34 -7.85
N THR A 391 23.90 31.66 -7.94
CA THR A 391 23.24 32.00 -9.22
C THR A 391 23.84 33.29 -9.83
N MET A 392 24.04 34.31 -9.01
CA MET A 392 24.57 35.59 -9.46
C MET A 392 26.05 35.51 -9.85
N SER A 393 26.84 34.66 -9.22
CA SER A 393 28.23 34.40 -9.66
C SER A 393 28.25 33.82 -11.07
N LYS A 394 27.41 32.85 -11.38
CA LYS A 394 27.31 32.27 -12.73
C LYS A 394 26.92 33.30 -13.80
N TYR A 395 26.00 34.21 -13.50
CA TYR A 395 25.62 35.28 -14.44
C TYR A 395 26.68 36.35 -14.64
N ARG A 396 27.65 36.49 -13.73
CA ARG A 396 28.77 37.45 -13.86
C ARG A 396 29.97 36.89 -14.64
N GLU A 397 30.02 35.56 -14.72
CA GLU A 397 31.09 34.85 -15.47
C GLU A 397 30.68 34.60 -16.93
N THR A 398 29.42 34.87 -17.30
CA THR A 398 28.90 34.85 -18.66
C THR A 398 28.86 36.25 -19.24
#